data_91804c63327540157a346dfbabfdbee5
#
_entry.id   91804c63327540157a346dfbabfdbee5
#
_cell.length_a   1.000
_cell.length_b   1.000
_cell.length_c   1.000
_cell.angle_alpha   90.00
_cell.angle_beta   90.00
_cell.angle_gamma   90.00
#
_symmetry.space_group_name_H-M   'P 1'
#
loop_
_entity.id
_entity.type
_entity.pdbx_description
1 polymer ?
#
loop_
_entity_poly.entity_id
_entity_poly.type
_entity_poly.pdbx_seq_one_letter_code
_entity_poly.pdbx_strand_id
1 'polypeptide(L)'
;MMAQKLKPSNFIRSLYITSRNYCEYKSIYERDEAGRQPRKVHGKEYPEWRRPWAQRDGEWTSKLSIFVEKSPNMNVLNAMQKIPNLSFKDIKQWWGEMKQIQEIENQKFLPERVAALGSNLGACHFFVYRQAAVRLKGKKEWIIGDILSVKLPDSYKEGYFVEAIDCSNFHHNGIRYEGVQNLTGLKHLKWLSLRNNKYVDVWCLDRIAGQNGETLEFLNLVGCKLCVGCVFALARMSALKFLVISDPGDNIELQAALSMLEQERPNLLISAPNDDDENEAINKVEK
;
A
#
# COMPACT_ATOMS: atom_id res chain seq x y z
N MET A 1 8.19 -27.60 69.59
CA MET A 1 8.18 -27.62 68.07
C MET A 1 7.84 -26.23 67.56
N MET A 2 8.83 -25.44 67.16
CA MET A 2 8.65 -24.10 66.64
C MET A 2 8.43 -24.16 65.13
N ALA A 3 7.27 -23.70 64.64
CA ALA A 3 6.98 -23.57 63.24
C ALA A 3 7.68 -22.30 62.71
N GLN A 4 8.73 -22.45 61.93
CA GLN A 4 9.37 -21.36 61.21
C GLN A 4 8.42 -20.88 60.09
N LYS A 5 7.93 -19.61 60.17
CA LYS A 5 7.23 -18.94 59.12
C LYS A 5 8.24 -18.64 57.98
N LEU A 6 8.14 -19.35 56.89
CA LEU A 6 8.85 -19.01 55.63
C LEU A 6 8.39 -17.64 55.13
N LYS A 7 9.32 -16.69 55.06
CA LYS A 7 9.10 -15.38 54.44
C LYS A 7 8.91 -15.60 52.91
N PRO A 8 7.92 -14.95 52.29
CA PRO A 8 7.78 -15.05 50.84
C PRO A 8 9.07 -14.55 50.15
N SER A 9 9.58 -15.35 49.25
CA SER A 9 10.84 -15.09 48.53
C SER A 9 10.81 -13.78 47.82
N ASN A 10 11.92 -13.07 47.80
CA ASN A 10 12.12 -11.79 47.07
C ASN A 10 11.78 -11.91 45.57
N PHE A 11 11.73 -13.12 45.04
CA PHE A 11 11.35 -13.41 43.65
C PHE A 11 9.88 -13.06 43.36
N ILE A 12 8.94 -13.33 44.27
CA ILE A 12 7.52 -12.97 44.09
C ILE A 12 7.32 -11.46 44.17
N ARG A 13 8.12 -10.75 44.99
CA ARG A 13 8.08 -9.28 45.07
C ARG A 13 8.60 -8.64 43.77
N SER A 14 9.62 -9.22 43.14
CA SER A 14 10.15 -8.74 41.85
C SER A 14 9.12 -8.88 40.73
N LEU A 15 8.38 -9.99 40.67
CA LEU A 15 7.33 -10.19 39.69
C LEU A 15 6.13 -9.23 39.87
N TYR A 16 5.78 -8.89 41.11
CA TYR A 16 4.73 -7.91 41.40
C TYR A 16 5.13 -6.47 41.02
N ILE A 17 6.41 -6.12 41.15
CA ILE A 17 6.91 -4.79 40.76
C ILE A 17 6.99 -4.65 39.27
N THR A 18 7.41 -5.69 38.53
CA THR A 18 7.45 -5.68 37.06
C THR A 18 6.05 -5.66 36.45
N SER A 19 5.06 -6.31 37.04
CA SER A 19 3.69 -6.27 36.54
C SER A 19 2.98 -4.92 36.77
N ARG A 20 3.36 -4.15 37.78
CA ARG A 20 2.80 -2.81 38.02
C ARG A 20 3.28 -1.77 37.00
N ASN A 21 4.49 -1.89 36.46
CA ASN A 21 5.02 -0.97 35.47
C ASN A 21 4.46 -1.19 34.05
N TYR A 22 3.79 -2.33 33.81
CA TYR A 22 3.13 -2.61 32.52
C TYR A 22 1.72 -2.03 32.38
N CYS A 23 1.16 -1.46 33.45
CA CYS A 23 -0.19 -0.90 33.48
C CYS A 23 -0.26 0.59 33.78
N GLU A 24 0.75 1.38 33.39
CA GLU A 24 0.52 2.80 33.23
C GLU A 24 -0.31 2.98 31.94
N TYR A 25 -1.60 3.03 32.11
CA TYR A 25 -2.55 3.48 31.09
C TYR A 25 -2.24 4.94 30.79
N LYS A 26 -1.34 5.17 29.83
CA LYS A 26 -1.23 6.48 29.21
C LYS A 26 -2.56 6.79 28.56
N SER A 27 -3.11 7.95 28.83
CA SER A 27 -4.36 8.38 28.21
C SER A 27 -4.24 8.31 26.68
N ILE A 28 -5.34 8.11 25.97
CA ILE A 28 -5.37 8.06 24.51
C ILE A 28 -4.73 9.33 23.94
N TYR A 29 -4.94 10.46 24.61
CA TYR A 29 -4.38 11.77 24.23
C TYR A 29 -2.86 11.84 24.40
N GLU A 30 -2.29 11.30 25.47
CA GLU A 30 -0.82 11.23 25.67
C GLU A 30 -0.14 10.33 24.63
N ARG A 31 -0.82 9.23 24.20
CA ARG A 31 -0.33 8.39 23.11
C ARG A 31 -0.32 9.14 21.78
N ASP A 32 -1.36 9.93 21.52
CA ASP A 32 -1.45 10.70 20.28
C ASP A 32 -0.46 11.84 20.24
N GLU A 33 -0.16 12.48 21.36
CA GLU A 33 0.90 13.49 21.48
C GLU A 33 2.30 12.87 21.30
N ALA A 34 2.56 11.73 21.93
CA ALA A 34 3.83 11.01 21.76
C ALA A 34 4.04 10.54 20.32
N GLY A 35 2.96 10.17 19.60
CA GLY A 35 3.01 9.80 18.19
C GLY A 35 3.24 10.96 17.23
N ARG A 36 2.95 12.20 17.64
CA ARG A 36 3.14 13.41 16.84
C ARG A 36 4.55 13.97 16.90
N GLN A 37 5.34 13.60 17.90
CA GLN A 37 6.71 14.10 18.02
C GLN A 37 7.64 13.38 17.02
N PRO A 38 8.45 14.13 16.26
CA PRO A 38 9.42 13.54 15.37
C PRO A 38 10.48 12.77 16.17
N ARG A 39 10.66 11.51 15.84
CA ARG A 39 11.66 10.66 16.50
C ARG A 39 12.99 10.74 15.78
N LYS A 40 14.08 10.79 16.54
CA LYS A 40 15.44 10.83 16.02
C LYS A 40 15.95 9.42 15.74
N VAL A 41 16.33 9.14 14.49
CA VAL A 41 17.02 7.92 14.09
C VAL A 41 18.33 8.34 13.45
N HIS A 42 19.46 7.82 13.93
CA HIS A 42 20.78 8.20 13.46
C HIS A 42 21.00 9.73 13.42
N GLY A 43 20.48 10.45 14.42
CA GLY A 43 20.60 11.90 14.54
C GLY A 43 19.69 12.73 13.64
N LYS A 44 18.88 12.11 12.80
CA LYS A 44 17.86 12.79 11.98
C LYS A 44 16.46 12.57 12.55
N GLU A 45 15.66 13.63 12.54
CA GLU A 45 14.24 13.54 12.91
C GLU A 45 13.44 13.04 11.71
N TYR A 46 12.70 11.95 11.91
CA TYR A 46 11.79 11.41 10.89
C TYR A 46 10.36 11.43 11.43
N PRO A 47 9.39 11.94 10.65
CA PRO A 47 7.98 11.83 10.98
C PRO A 47 7.60 10.34 11.08
N GLU A 48 6.70 10.01 11.98
CA GLU A 48 6.31 8.62 12.26
C GLU A 48 5.71 7.91 11.04
N TRP A 49 4.94 8.61 10.20
CA TRP A 49 4.36 8.08 8.98
C TRP A 49 5.41 7.67 7.92
N ARG A 50 6.67 8.14 8.05
CA ARG A 50 7.77 7.80 7.12
C ARG A 50 8.36 6.42 7.37
N ARG A 51 8.12 5.85 8.53
CA ARG A 51 8.68 4.54 8.86
C ARG A 51 7.69 3.44 8.56
N PRO A 52 8.17 2.33 8.02
CA PRO A 52 7.39 1.11 8.08
C PRO A 52 6.97 0.85 9.52
N TRP A 53 5.76 0.47 9.70
CA TRP A 53 5.17 0.12 10.97
C TRP A 53 6.07 -0.81 11.84
N ALA A 54 6.75 -1.79 11.21
CA ALA A 54 7.67 -2.72 11.89
C ALA A 54 8.98 -2.08 12.38
N GLN A 55 9.25 -0.80 12.04
CA GLN A 55 10.49 -0.10 12.39
C GLN A 55 10.25 1.12 13.29
N ARG A 56 9.07 1.26 13.86
CA ARG A 56 8.76 2.36 14.78
C ARG A 56 9.49 2.17 16.09
N ASP A 57 10.30 3.17 16.50
CA ASP A 57 11.04 3.10 17.76
C ASP A 57 10.12 3.24 18.96
N GLY A 58 10.45 2.54 20.03
CA GLY A 58 9.71 2.55 21.29
C GLY A 58 8.43 1.70 21.24
N GLU A 59 8.14 1.07 20.12
CA GLU A 59 7.16 0.02 20.01
C GLU A 59 7.87 -1.34 19.97
N TRP A 60 7.14 -2.37 20.34
CA TRP A 60 7.66 -3.72 20.28
C TRP A 60 7.90 -4.13 18.83
N THR A 61 9.17 -4.15 18.42
CA THR A 61 9.59 -4.40 17.03
C THR A 61 9.60 -5.87 16.63
N SER A 62 9.18 -6.78 17.51
CA SER A 62 9.03 -8.17 17.14
C SER A 62 7.95 -8.31 16.05
N LYS A 63 8.04 -9.40 15.26
CA LYS A 63 7.00 -9.71 14.27
C LYS A 63 5.60 -9.88 14.88
N LEU A 64 5.53 -10.03 16.20
CA LEU A 64 4.30 -10.07 16.98
C LEU A 64 3.77 -8.68 17.38
N SER A 65 4.48 -7.59 17.08
CA SER A 65 4.03 -6.22 17.38
C SER A 65 2.76 -5.82 16.62
N ILE A 66 2.42 -6.55 15.56
CA ILE A 66 1.13 -6.46 14.85
C ILE A 66 -0.07 -6.62 15.80
N PHE A 67 0.11 -7.32 16.91
CA PHE A 67 -0.94 -7.57 17.90
C PHE A 67 -1.09 -6.48 18.96
N VAL A 68 -0.23 -5.46 18.93
CA VAL A 68 -0.16 -4.40 19.95
C VAL A 68 -0.80 -3.09 19.46
N GLU A 69 -1.28 -3.04 18.22
CA GLU A 69 -1.92 -1.83 17.69
C GLU A 69 -3.23 -1.46 18.42
N LYS A 70 -3.47 -0.14 18.51
CA LYS A 70 -4.56 0.51 19.24
C LYS A 70 -5.98 0.06 18.84
N SER A 71 -6.17 -0.46 17.65
CA SER A 71 -7.41 -1.09 17.23
C SER A 71 -7.16 -2.54 16.86
N PRO A 72 -7.83 -3.50 17.50
CA PRO A 72 -7.69 -4.90 17.12
C PRO A 72 -8.19 -5.08 15.70
N ASN A 73 -7.27 -5.33 14.78
CA ASN A 73 -7.63 -5.72 13.43
C ASN A 73 -8.28 -7.10 13.51
N MET A 74 -9.56 -7.21 13.10
CA MET A 74 -10.29 -8.47 13.13
C MET A 74 -9.57 -9.59 12.38
N ASN A 75 -8.86 -9.26 11.32
CA ASN A 75 -8.06 -10.24 10.56
C ASN A 75 -6.91 -10.81 11.40
N VAL A 76 -6.30 -9.96 12.22
CA VAL A 76 -5.24 -10.37 13.16
C VAL A 76 -5.79 -11.25 14.27
N LEU A 77 -6.92 -10.86 14.86
CA LEU A 77 -7.57 -11.68 15.88
C LEU A 77 -7.99 -13.05 15.34
N ASN A 78 -8.55 -13.09 14.13
CA ASN A 78 -8.91 -14.34 13.47
C ASN A 78 -7.68 -15.21 13.15
N ALA A 79 -6.56 -14.59 12.76
CA ALA A 79 -5.30 -15.30 12.54
C ALA A 79 -4.72 -15.86 13.85
N MET A 80 -4.85 -15.11 14.97
CA MET A 80 -4.44 -15.58 16.29
C MET A 80 -5.28 -16.75 16.79
N GLN A 81 -6.60 -16.71 16.57
CA GLN A 81 -7.49 -17.81 16.95
C GLN A 81 -7.20 -19.10 16.20
N LYS A 82 -6.60 -18.97 15.00
CA LYS A 82 -6.16 -20.11 14.19
C LYS A 82 -4.72 -20.55 14.52
N ILE A 83 -4.21 -20.24 15.73
CA ILE A 83 -2.89 -20.73 16.14
C ILE A 83 -2.87 -22.25 15.99
N PRO A 84 -2.02 -22.78 15.11
CA PRO A 84 -2.12 -24.16 14.70
C PRO A 84 -1.66 -25.15 15.77
N ASN A 85 -2.23 -26.31 15.77
CA ASN A 85 -1.74 -27.47 16.51
C ASN A 85 -0.35 -27.85 15.95
N LEU A 86 0.69 -27.16 16.40
CA LEU A 86 2.15 -27.41 16.28
C LEU A 86 2.66 -28.25 15.08
N SER A 87 1.94 -28.29 13.96
CA SER A 87 2.45 -28.87 12.71
C SER A 87 3.31 -27.84 11.98
N PHE A 88 4.51 -28.23 11.52
CA PHE A 88 5.40 -27.33 10.75
C PHE A 88 4.74 -26.76 9.50
N LYS A 89 3.84 -27.53 8.87
CA LYS A 89 3.10 -27.12 7.68
C LYS A 89 2.15 -25.97 8.00
N ASP A 90 1.41 -26.10 9.11
CA ASP A 90 0.43 -25.12 9.54
C ASP A 90 1.10 -23.83 10.05
N ILE A 91 2.26 -23.98 10.72
CA ILE A 91 3.10 -22.83 11.12
C ILE A 91 3.58 -22.04 9.90
N LYS A 92 4.02 -22.73 8.84
CA LYS A 92 4.48 -22.06 7.60
C LYS A 92 3.33 -21.33 6.90
N GLN A 93 2.15 -21.94 6.85
CA GLN A 93 0.96 -21.33 6.27
C GLN A 93 0.54 -20.08 7.08
N TRP A 94 0.41 -20.21 8.39
CA TRP A 94 0.10 -19.12 9.30
C TRP A 94 1.09 -17.96 9.17
N TRP A 95 2.40 -18.28 9.06
CA TRP A 95 3.43 -17.27 8.83
C TRP A 95 3.27 -16.55 7.49
N GLY A 96 2.81 -17.26 6.45
CA GLY A 96 2.46 -16.68 5.15
C GLY A 96 1.29 -15.70 5.26
N GLU A 97 0.23 -16.09 5.98
CA GLU A 97 -0.94 -15.24 6.24
C GLU A 97 -0.55 -13.97 7.01
N MET A 98 0.32 -14.10 8.03
CA MET A 98 0.81 -12.97 8.81
C MET A 98 1.62 -11.98 7.97
N LYS A 99 2.44 -12.46 7.03
CA LYS A 99 3.14 -11.57 6.08
C LYS A 99 2.17 -10.81 5.19
N GLN A 100 1.12 -11.47 4.70
CA GLN A 100 0.11 -10.80 3.87
C GLN A 100 -0.63 -9.70 4.65
N ILE A 101 -1.00 -9.96 5.91
CA ILE A 101 -1.62 -8.96 6.77
C ILE A 101 -0.67 -7.76 6.98
N GLN A 102 0.61 -8.03 7.23
CA GLN A 102 1.61 -6.98 7.39
C GLN A 102 1.76 -6.14 6.12
N GLU A 103 1.73 -6.75 4.92
CA GLU A 103 1.76 -6.02 3.66
C GLU A 103 0.53 -5.14 3.46
N ILE A 104 -0.66 -5.63 3.82
CA ILE A 104 -1.91 -4.85 3.78
C ILE A 104 -1.78 -3.62 4.69
N GLU A 105 -1.35 -3.82 5.95
CA GLU A 105 -1.17 -2.73 6.91
C GLU A 105 -0.14 -1.69 6.42
N ASN A 106 0.95 -2.14 5.83
CA ASN A 106 1.98 -1.25 5.28
C ASN A 106 1.49 -0.42 4.10
N GLN A 107 0.46 -0.87 3.37
CA GLN A 107 -0.09 -0.15 2.23
C GLN A 107 -1.26 0.77 2.58
N LYS A 108 -1.75 0.73 3.81
CA LYS A 108 -2.86 1.57 4.23
C LYS A 108 -2.61 3.07 4.01
N PHE A 109 -3.66 3.74 3.69
CA PHE A 109 -3.68 5.19 3.59
C PHE A 109 -3.49 5.84 4.96
N LEU A 110 -2.54 6.76 5.05
CA LEU A 110 -2.24 7.51 6.27
C LEU A 110 -2.71 8.96 6.09
N PRO A 111 -3.83 9.35 6.73
CA PRO A 111 -4.35 10.72 6.63
C PRO A 111 -3.36 11.76 7.17
N GLU A 112 -2.58 11.40 8.19
CA GLU A 112 -1.54 12.26 8.78
C GLU A 112 -0.46 12.65 7.74
N ARG A 113 -0.06 11.70 6.89
CA ARG A 113 0.88 11.96 5.79
C ARG A 113 0.30 12.98 4.80
N VAL A 114 -0.97 12.82 4.44
CA VAL A 114 -1.65 13.72 3.50
C VAL A 114 -1.85 15.09 4.12
N ALA A 115 -2.16 15.17 5.41
CA ALA A 115 -2.27 16.44 6.13
C ALA A 115 -0.94 17.20 6.19
N ALA A 116 0.18 16.49 6.36
CA ALA A 116 1.51 17.10 6.45
C ALA A 116 2.11 17.50 5.09
N LEU A 117 1.89 16.69 4.05
CA LEU A 117 2.57 16.81 2.75
C LEU A 117 1.64 17.24 1.61
N GLY A 118 0.34 17.13 1.80
CA GLY A 118 -0.64 17.19 0.72
C GLY A 118 -0.72 15.89 -0.08
N SER A 119 -1.80 15.73 -0.87
CA SER A 119 -2.08 14.49 -1.61
C SER A 119 -0.96 14.11 -2.58
N ASN A 120 -0.46 15.06 -3.35
CA ASN A 120 0.54 14.79 -4.39
C ASN A 120 1.90 14.34 -3.82
N LEU A 121 2.46 15.10 -2.88
CA LEU A 121 3.74 14.75 -2.27
C LEU A 121 3.61 13.51 -1.37
N GLY A 122 2.48 13.34 -0.68
CA GLY A 122 2.15 12.15 0.08
C GLY A 122 2.10 10.89 -0.79
N ALA A 123 1.53 10.99 -2.00
CA ALA A 123 1.54 9.92 -3.00
C ALA A 123 2.98 9.65 -3.51
N CYS A 124 3.77 10.70 -3.84
CA CYS A 124 5.17 10.51 -4.22
C CYS A 124 5.93 9.69 -3.17
N HIS A 125 5.81 10.05 -1.89
CA HIS A 125 6.44 9.30 -0.81
C HIS A 125 5.95 7.86 -0.74
N PHE A 126 4.64 7.63 -0.90
CA PHE A 126 4.07 6.28 -0.85
C PHE A 126 4.59 5.39 -1.97
N PHE A 127 4.58 5.89 -3.20
CA PHE A 127 4.93 5.10 -4.38
C PHE A 127 6.45 4.92 -4.51
N VAL A 128 7.24 5.98 -4.39
CA VAL A 128 8.70 5.92 -4.52
C VAL A 128 9.33 5.02 -3.46
N TYR A 129 8.85 5.07 -2.21
CA TYR A 129 9.36 4.20 -1.15
C TYR A 129 9.03 2.72 -1.33
N ARG A 130 8.15 2.41 -2.29
CA ARG A 130 7.79 1.03 -2.67
C ARG A 130 8.30 0.65 -4.06
N GLN A 131 9.35 1.35 -4.51
CA GLN A 131 10.05 1.09 -5.77
C GLN A 131 9.19 1.34 -7.02
N ALA A 132 8.07 2.04 -6.91
CA ALA A 132 7.36 2.56 -8.06
C ALA A 132 8.04 3.81 -8.61
N ALA A 133 7.92 4.04 -9.90
CA ALA A 133 8.39 5.26 -10.54
C ALA A 133 7.28 6.31 -10.56
N VAL A 134 7.63 7.55 -10.27
CA VAL A 134 6.69 8.68 -10.28
C VAL A 134 7.23 9.80 -11.15
N ARG A 135 6.41 10.33 -12.06
CA ARG A 135 6.74 11.50 -12.87
C ARG A 135 5.86 12.67 -12.47
N LEU A 136 6.50 13.82 -12.30
CA LEU A 136 5.81 15.06 -11.95
C LEU A 136 5.42 15.82 -13.21
N LYS A 137 4.32 16.55 -13.14
CA LYS A 137 3.82 17.41 -14.23
C LYS A 137 4.89 18.39 -14.69
N GLY A 138 5.13 18.40 -16.02
CA GLY A 138 6.12 19.26 -16.63
C GLY A 138 7.58 18.81 -16.48
N LYS A 139 7.84 17.65 -15.84
CA LYS A 139 9.15 17.03 -15.80
C LYS A 139 9.17 15.79 -16.67
N LYS A 140 10.27 15.59 -17.41
CA LYS A 140 10.48 14.38 -18.21
C LYS A 140 11.11 13.24 -17.42
N GLU A 141 11.78 13.57 -16.32
CA GLU A 141 12.50 12.61 -15.49
C GLU A 141 11.57 11.86 -14.56
N TRP A 142 11.77 10.55 -14.47
CA TRP A 142 11.11 9.70 -13.51
C TRP A 142 11.86 9.73 -12.18
N ILE A 143 11.13 9.88 -11.10
CA ILE A 143 11.65 9.74 -9.74
C ILE A 143 11.56 8.26 -9.40
N ILE A 144 12.70 7.58 -9.42
CA ILE A 144 12.84 6.16 -9.13
C ILE A 144 13.87 6.01 -8.01
N GLY A 145 13.64 5.14 -7.08
CA GLY A 145 14.66 4.85 -6.08
C GLY A 145 14.11 4.44 -4.73
N ASP A 146 15.03 4.21 -3.81
CA ASP A 146 14.75 3.84 -2.44
C ASP A 146 14.73 5.08 -1.53
N ILE A 147 14.23 4.92 -0.31
CA ILE A 147 14.15 5.93 0.76
C ILE A 147 15.49 6.67 0.95
N LEU A 148 16.60 5.97 0.77
CA LEU A 148 17.94 6.51 1.00
C LEU A 148 18.49 7.30 -0.20
N SER A 149 18.06 6.98 -1.41
CA SER A 149 18.58 7.58 -2.65
C SER A 149 17.82 8.82 -3.08
N VAL A 150 16.51 8.87 -2.84
CA VAL A 150 15.64 9.96 -3.29
C VAL A 150 15.35 10.93 -2.14
N LYS A 151 15.78 12.18 -2.30
CA LYS A 151 15.49 13.27 -1.34
C LYS A 151 14.18 13.96 -1.71
N LEU A 152 13.06 13.43 -1.26
CA LEU A 152 11.77 14.13 -1.35
C LEU A 152 11.61 15.09 -0.15
N PRO A 153 10.93 16.25 -0.33
CA PRO A 153 10.66 17.18 0.76
C PRO A 153 9.83 16.53 1.88
N ASP A 154 10.13 16.91 3.12
CA ASP A 154 9.47 16.40 4.32
C ASP A 154 8.30 17.28 4.78
N SER A 155 8.09 18.40 4.11
CA SER A 155 7.00 19.35 4.34
C SER A 155 6.30 19.66 3.02
N TYR A 156 5.08 20.15 3.12
CA TYR A 156 4.32 20.57 1.95
C TYR A 156 5.12 21.56 1.09
N LYS A 157 5.21 21.27 -0.20
CA LYS A 157 5.84 22.14 -1.19
C LYS A 157 4.98 22.21 -2.45
N GLU A 158 4.70 23.41 -2.91
CA GLU A 158 3.99 23.63 -4.17
C GLU A 158 4.80 23.14 -5.38
N GLY A 159 4.09 22.78 -6.45
CA GLY A 159 4.70 22.33 -7.70
C GLY A 159 4.96 20.83 -7.80
N TYR A 160 4.70 20.06 -6.76
CA TYR A 160 4.73 18.61 -6.81
C TYR A 160 3.37 18.05 -7.27
N PHE A 161 3.07 18.13 -8.55
CA PHE A 161 1.86 17.53 -9.12
C PHE A 161 2.23 16.22 -9.81
N VAL A 162 1.65 15.11 -9.35
CA VAL A 162 1.87 13.79 -9.93
C VAL A 162 1.09 13.69 -11.24
N GLU A 163 1.79 13.36 -12.33
CA GLU A 163 1.22 13.18 -13.67
C GLU A 163 1.21 11.71 -14.09
N ALA A 164 2.26 10.96 -13.75
CA ALA A 164 2.39 9.57 -14.10
C ALA A 164 2.94 8.74 -12.94
N ILE A 165 2.46 7.50 -12.84
CA ILE A 165 2.89 6.52 -11.85
C ILE A 165 3.08 5.17 -12.54
N ASP A 166 4.26 4.57 -12.39
CA ASP A 166 4.53 3.22 -12.83
C ASP A 166 4.76 2.29 -11.63
N CYS A 167 3.85 1.35 -11.45
CA CYS A 167 3.88 0.35 -10.39
C CYS A 167 4.39 -1.02 -10.88
N SER A 168 5.05 -1.11 -12.03
CA SER A 168 5.54 -2.40 -12.57
C SER A 168 6.53 -3.09 -11.63
N ASN A 169 7.36 -2.31 -10.95
CA ASN A 169 8.35 -2.79 -9.97
C ASN A 169 7.91 -2.61 -8.52
N PHE A 170 6.61 -2.48 -8.27
CA PHE A 170 6.10 -2.25 -6.93
C PHE A 170 6.45 -3.40 -5.99
N HIS A 171 6.96 -3.04 -4.82
CA HIS A 171 7.44 -3.99 -3.82
C HIS A 171 6.38 -5.04 -3.42
N HIS A 172 6.78 -6.27 -3.08
CA HIS A 172 5.90 -7.36 -2.63
C HIS A 172 4.76 -7.76 -3.60
N ASN A 173 5.07 -7.92 -4.90
CA ASN A 173 4.15 -8.40 -5.93
C ASN A 173 2.96 -7.47 -6.27
N GLY A 174 3.01 -6.22 -5.90
CA GLY A 174 2.09 -5.22 -6.39
C GLY A 174 1.27 -4.46 -5.35
N ILE A 175 0.52 -3.51 -5.86
CA ILE A 175 -0.37 -2.68 -5.08
C ILE A 175 -1.64 -3.45 -4.71
N ARG A 176 -2.09 -3.32 -3.47
CA ARG A 176 -3.33 -3.89 -2.94
C ARG A 176 -4.43 -2.82 -2.88
N TYR A 177 -5.66 -3.26 -2.62
CA TYR A 177 -6.83 -2.40 -2.51
C TYR A 177 -6.61 -1.20 -1.54
N GLU A 178 -5.97 -1.44 -0.39
CA GLU A 178 -5.64 -0.40 0.58
C GLU A 178 -4.63 0.61 0.02
N GLY A 179 -3.69 0.13 -0.79
CA GLY A 179 -2.66 0.95 -1.43
C GLY A 179 -3.24 1.90 -2.49
N VAL A 180 -4.25 1.45 -3.22
CA VAL A 180 -4.94 2.26 -4.24
C VAL A 180 -5.53 3.54 -3.66
N GLN A 181 -5.91 3.55 -2.38
CA GLN A 181 -6.43 4.75 -1.72
C GLN A 181 -5.43 5.91 -1.73
N ASN A 182 -4.14 5.66 -1.83
CA ASN A 182 -3.11 6.71 -1.93
C ASN A 182 -3.12 7.46 -3.28
N LEU A 183 -3.93 7.05 -4.25
CA LEU A 183 -4.20 7.80 -5.49
C LEU A 183 -5.22 8.92 -5.29
N THR A 184 -5.87 8.97 -4.12
CA THR A 184 -6.91 9.97 -3.84
C THR A 184 -6.36 11.40 -3.88
N GLY A 185 -7.07 12.28 -4.60
CA GLY A 185 -6.72 13.70 -4.68
C GLY A 185 -5.63 14.04 -5.70
N LEU A 186 -5.21 13.11 -6.54
CA LEU A 186 -4.26 13.34 -7.63
C LEU A 186 -4.98 13.87 -8.87
N LYS A 187 -5.31 15.17 -8.87
CA LYS A 187 -6.09 15.83 -9.93
C LYS A 187 -5.37 15.92 -11.29
N HIS A 188 -4.08 15.64 -11.33
CA HIS A 188 -3.26 15.73 -12.55
C HIS A 188 -2.76 14.37 -13.02
N LEU A 189 -3.18 13.27 -12.39
CA LEU A 189 -2.79 11.92 -12.78
C LEU A 189 -3.44 11.55 -14.11
N LYS A 190 -2.60 11.38 -15.14
CA LYS A 190 -3.01 11.03 -16.50
C LYS A 190 -2.56 9.65 -16.93
N TRP A 191 -1.48 9.16 -16.37
CA TRP A 191 -0.84 7.92 -16.76
C TRP A 191 -0.61 7.02 -15.56
N LEU A 192 -1.08 5.78 -15.63
CA LEU A 192 -0.93 4.78 -14.58
C LEU A 192 -0.59 3.42 -15.19
N SER A 193 0.51 2.83 -14.76
CA SER A 193 0.87 1.45 -15.08
C SER A 193 0.77 0.58 -13.83
N LEU A 194 -0.04 -0.46 -13.91
CA LEU A 194 -0.20 -1.50 -12.91
C LEU A 194 0.29 -2.85 -13.43
N ARG A 195 1.21 -2.82 -14.40
CA ARG A 195 1.75 -4.02 -15.04
C ARG A 195 2.26 -5.03 -14.00
N ASN A 196 1.98 -6.32 -14.22
CA ASN A 196 2.41 -7.44 -13.40
C ASN A 196 1.94 -7.39 -11.92
N ASN A 197 0.92 -6.60 -11.61
CA ASN A 197 0.36 -6.53 -10.27
C ASN A 197 -0.65 -7.67 -10.03
N LYS A 198 -0.33 -8.58 -9.12
CA LYS A 198 -1.13 -9.78 -8.85
C LYS A 198 -2.41 -9.50 -8.05
N TYR A 199 -2.47 -8.38 -7.35
CA TYR A 199 -3.55 -8.03 -6.42
C TYR A 199 -4.54 -7.02 -7.00
N VAL A 200 -4.37 -6.65 -8.27
CA VAL A 200 -5.34 -5.79 -8.96
C VAL A 200 -6.58 -6.62 -9.30
N ASP A 201 -7.69 -6.26 -8.70
CA ASP A 201 -9.00 -6.87 -8.86
C ASP A 201 -10.06 -5.82 -9.26
N VAL A 202 -11.31 -6.26 -9.36
CA VAL A 202 -12.47 -5.39 -9.66
C VAL A 202 -12.54 -4.21 -8.70
N TRP A 203 -12.35 -4.45 -7.41
CA TRP A 203 -12.46 -3.41 -6.37
C TRP A 203 -11.37 -2.37 -6.48
N CYS A 204 -10.15 -2.78 -6.85
CA CYS A 204 -9.06 -1.88 -7.14
C CYS A 204 -9.40 -0.96 -8.31
N LEU A 205 -9.87 -1.53 -9.42
CA LEU A 205 -10.22 -0.77 -10.62
C LEU A 205 -11.45 0.12 -10.39
N ASP A 206 -12.45 -0.34 -9.67
CA ASP A 206 -13.63 0.46 -9.32
C ASP A 206 -13.25 1.67 -8.47
N ARG A 207 -12.34 1.48 -7.51
CA ARG A 207 -11.80 2.57 -6.70
C ARG A 207 -11.01 3.58 -7.54
N ILE A 208 -10.16 3.11 -8.47
CA ILE A 208 -9.42 3.98 -9.39
C ILE A 208 -10.40 4.76 -10.28
N ALA A 209 -11.42 4.11 -10.81
CA ALA A 209 -12.45 4.73 -11.61
C ALA A 209 -13.17 5.85 -10.84
N GLY A 210 -13.52 5.62 -9.58
CA GLY A 210 -14.16 6.60 -8.73
C GLY A 210 -13.27 7.78 -8.31
N GLN A 211 -11.96 7.57 -8.21
CA GLN A 211 -11.01 8.60 -7.76
C GLN A 211 -10.38 9.39 -8.90
N ASN A 212 -10.00 8.72 -9.97
CA ASN A 212 -9.18 9.25 -11.05
C ASN A 212 -9.79 9.04 -12.44
N GLY A 213 -11.01 8.51 -12.53
CA GLY A 213 -11.65 8.19 -13.82
C GLY A 213 -11.88 9.39 -14.73
N GLU A 214 -11.96 10.60 -14.18
CA GLU A 214 -12.11 11.85 -14.92
C GLU A 214 -10.78 12.46 -15.39
N THR A 215 -9.65 11.94 -14.92
CA THR A 215 -8.32 12.52 -15.23
C THR A 215 -7.38 11.52 -15.89
N LEU A 216 -7.57 10.22 -15.66
CA LEU A 216 -6.70 9.17 -16.14
C LEU A 216 -6.92 8.93 -17.64
N GLU A 217 -5.89 9.22 -18.44
CA GLU A 217 -5.94 9.09 -19.90
C GLU A 217 -5.33 7.75 -20.38
N PHE A 218 -4.36 7.22 -19.66
CA PHE A 218 -3.65 5.97 -19.98
C PHE A 218 -3.64 5.01 -18.80
N LEU A 219 -3.97 3.74 -19.06
CA LEU A 219 -3.92 2.67 -18.06
C LEU A 219 -3.30 1.40 -18.65
N ASN A 220 -2.25 0.88 -17.99
CA ASN A 220 -1.62 -0.38 -18.36
C ASN A 220 -1.91 -1.45 -17.31
N LEU A 221 -2.53 -2.56 -17.74
CA LEU A 221 -2.93 -3.71 -16.92
C LEU A 221 -2.31 -5.02 -17.41
N VAL A 222 -1.24 -4.97 -18.20
CA VAL A 222 -0.55 -6.17 -18.71
C VAL A 222 -0.09 -7.03 -17.53
N GLY A 223 -0.30 -8.33 -17.61
CA GLY A 223 0.05 -9.28 -16.54
C GLY A 223 -0.87 -9.26 -15.32
N CYS A 224 -1.95 -8.44 -15.33
CA CYS A 224 -3.00 -8.48 -14.32
C CYS A 224 -4.08 -9.50 -14.66
N LYS A 225 -4.70 -10.12 -13.65
CA LYS A 225 -5.83 -11.02 -13.83
C LYS A 225 -7.12 -10.24 -14.02
N LEU A 226 -7.52 -10.05 -15.26
CA LEU A 226 -8.78 -9.37 -15.57
C LEU A 226 -9.96 -10.35 -15.58
N CYS A 227 -11.12 -9.86 -15.16
CA CYS A 227 -12.41 -10.55 -15.27
C CYS A 227 -13.45 -9.59 -15.87
N VAL A 228 -14.61 -10.08 -16.23
CA VAL A 228 -15.70 -9.29 -16.79
C VAL A 228 -16.04 -8.08 -15.90
N GLY A 229 -16.06 -8.26 -14.57
CA GLY A 229 -16.30 -7.16 -13.63
C GLY A 229 -15.29 -6.01 -13.73
N CYS A 230 -14.03 -6.32 -14.09
CA CYS A 230 -13.00 -5.30 -14.32
C CYS A 230 -13.35 -4.40 -15.50
N VAL A 231 -13.94 -4.95 -16.57
CA VAL A 231 -14.35 -4.20 -17.75
C VAL A 231 -15.43 -3.17 -17.41
N PHE A 232 -16.39 -3.52 -16.57
CA PHE A 232 -17.41 -2.57 -16.11
C PHE A 232 -16.80 -1.43 -15.28
N ALA A 233 -15.78 -1.70 -14.47
CA ALA A 233 -15.07 -0.64 -13.77
C ALA A 233 -14.32 0.29 -14.75
N LEU A 234 -13.72 -0.26 -15.81
CA LEU A 234 -13.03 0.50 -16.85
C LEU A 234 -14.01 1.38 -17.66
N ALA A 235 -15.23 0.92 -17.92
CA ALA A 235 -16.26 1.69 -18.61
C ALA A 235 -16.58 3.02 -17.89
N ARG A 236 -16.45 3.07 -16.57
CA ARG A 236 -16.68 4.26 -15.74
C ARG A 236 -15.58 5.32 -15.84
N MET A 237 -14.39 4.99 -16.38
CA MET A 237 -13.27 5.92 -16.51
C MET A 237 -13.46 6.81 -17.73
N SER A 238 -14.16 7.93 -17.60
CA SER A 238 -14.59 8.80 -18.70
C SER A 238 -13.43 9.41 -19.50
N ALA A 239 -12.31 9.73 -18.85
CA ALA A 239 -11.15 10.35 -19.49
C ALA A 239 -10.22 9.33 -20.18
N LEU A 240 -10.42 8.02 -19.98
CA LEU A 240 -9.51 7.00 -20.47
C LEU A 240 -9.52 6.94 -22.01
N LYS A 241 -8.34 7.08 -22.62
CA LYS A 241 -8.12 7.07 -24.07
C LYS A 241 -7.34 5.82 -24.51
N PHE A 242 -6.42 5.36 -23.69
CA PHE A 242 -5.54 4.24 -23.99
C PHE A 242 -5.59 3.21 -22.87
N LEU A 243 -5.91 2.00 -23.23
CA LEU A 243 -5.94 0.85 -22.32
C LEU A 243 -5.03 -0.25 -22.90
N VAL A 244 -4.06 -0.67 -22.10
CA VAL A 244 -3.17 -1.77 -22.47
C VAL A 244 -3.44 -2.94 -21.56
N ILE A 245 -3.77 -4.09 -22.12
CA ILE A 245 -4.13 -5.32 -21.41
C ILE A 245 -3.37 -6.51 -21.98
N SER A 246 -3.25 -7.58 -21.21
CA SER A 246 -2.82 -8.86 -21.78
C SER A 246 -3.88 -9.43 -22.72
N ASP A 247 -3.47 -10.19 -23.70
CA ASP A 247 -4.40 -10.92 -24.57
C ASP A 247 -5.37 -11.76 -23.71
N PRO A 248 -6.71 -11.61 -23.87
CA PRO A 248 -7.69 -12.38 -23.14
C PRO A 248 -7.65 -13.88 -23.46
N GLY A 249 -6.91 -14.30 -24.51
CA GLY A 249 -6.80 -15.69 -24.93
C GLY A 249 -8.17 -16.33 -25.21
N ASP A 250 -8.40 -17.55 -24.72
CA ASP A 250 -9.64 -18.32 -24.95
C ASP A 250 -10.83 -17.88 -24.07
N ASN A 251 -10.70 -16.79 -23.30
CA ASN A 251 -11.79 -16.33 -22.43
C ASN A 251 -12.85 -15.55 -23.21
N ILE A 252 -13.85 -16.27 -23.74
CA ILE A 252 -14.94 -15.73 -24.56
C ILE A 252 -15.73 -14.65 -23.82
N GLU A 253 -15.95 -14.80 -22.52
CA GLU A 253 -16.71 -13.83 -21.72
C GLU A 253 -15.98 -12.49 -21.63
N LEU A 254 -14.66 -12.54 -21.42
CA LEU A 254 -13.83 -11.34 -21.34
C LEU A 254 -13.73 -10.66 -22.72
N GLN A 255 -13.57 -11.43 -23.81
CA GLN A 255 -13.56 -10.92 -25.17
C GLN A 255 -14.88 -10.20 -25.52
N ALA A 256 -16.01 -10.82 -25.18
CA ALA A 256 -17.33 -10.22 -25.39
C ALA A 256 -17.48 -8.91 -24.60
N ALA A 257 -17.06 -8.89 -23.33
CA ALA A 257 -17.11 -7.69 -22.50
C ALA A 257 -16.22 -6.56 -23.05
N LEU A 258 -15.01 -6.88 -23.54
CA LEU A 258 -14.12 -5.90 -24.17
C LEU A 258 -14.72 -5.34 -25.48
N SER A 259 -15.32 -6.19 -26.31
CA SER A 259 -16.01 -5.74 -27.53
C SER A 259 -17.19 -4.81 -27.22
N MET A 260 -17.92 -5.07 -26.13
CA MET A 260 -18.97 -4.15 -25.66
C MET A 260 -18.37 -2.81 -25.21
N LEU A 261 -17.25 -2.83 -24.48
CA LEU A 261 -16.57 -1.61 -24.05
C LEU A 261 -16.10 -0.77 -25.25
N GLU A 262 -15.58 -1.39 -26.32
CA GLU A 262 -15.20 -0.70 -27.56
C GLU A 262 -16.39 -0.05 -28.25
N GLN A 263 -17.55 -0.72 -28.25
CA GLN A 263 -18.79 -0.17 -28.82
C GLN A 263 -19.32 1.03 -28.00
N GLU A 264 -19.27 0.94 -26.66
CA GLU A 264 -19.71 2.04 -25.79
C GLU A 264 -18.76 3.24 -25.83
N ARG A 265 -17.47 2.96 -26.05
CA ARG A 265 -16.39 3.96 -25.96
C ARG A 265 -15.50 3.93 -27.23
N PRO A 266 -15.99 4.43 -28.37
CA PRO A 266 -15.26 4.36 -29.65
C PRO A 266 -13.95 5.15 -29.66
N ASN A 267 -13.77 6.08 -28.71
CA ASN A 267 -12.51 6.86 -28.55
C ASN A 267 -11.48 6.15 -27.66
N LEU A 268 -11.81 5.00 -27.07
CA LEU A 268 -10.89 4.22 -26.27
C LEU A 268 -10.12 3.26 -27.16
N LEU A 269 -8.80 3.42 -27.21
CA LEU A 269 -7.93 2.49 -27.89
C LEU A 269 -7.50 1.39 -26.94
N ILE A 270 -7.92 0.16 -27.22
CA ILE A 270 -7.52 -1.04 -26.47
C ILE A 270 -6.39 -1.71 -27.27
N SER A 271 -5.27 -1.94 -26.61
CA SER A 271 -4.09 -2.62 -27.17
C SER A 271 -3.78 -3.85 -26.32
N ALA A 272 -3.56 -4.97 -26.99
CA ALA A 272 -3.03 -6.19 -26.39
C ALA A 272 -1.69 -6.50 -27.06
N PRO A 273 -0.60 -5.84 -26.66
CA PRO A 273 0.71 -6.07 -27.25
C PRO A 273 1.18 -7.48 -26.92
N ASN A 274 1.76 -8.15 -27.88
CA ASN A 274 2.59 -9.32 -27.63
C ASN A 274 3.84 -8.87 -26.88
N ASP A 275 4.45 -9.71 -26.08
CA ASP A 275 5.57 -9.39 -25.16
C ASP A 275 6.74 -8.60 -25.80
N ASP A 276 6.89 -8.67 -27.13
CA ASP A 276 7.96 -8.02 -27.90
C ASP A 276 7.65 -6.56 -28.32
N ASP A 277 6.37 -6.17 -28.43
CA ASP A 277 5.95 -4.86 -28.97
C ASP A 277 5.64 -3.80 -27.90
N GLU A 278 5.76 -4.13 -26.62
CA GLU A 278 5.35 -3.27 -25.51
C GLU A 278 6.08 -1.93 -25.43
N ASN A 279 7.38 -1.94 -25.73
CA ASN A 279 8.20 -0.72 -25.65
C ASN A 279 7.84 0.31 -26.74
N GLU A 280 7.30 -0.14 -27.88
CA GLU A 280 6.85 0.77 -28.94
C GLU A 280 5.50 1.42 -28.61
N ALA A 281 4.58 0.70 -27.97
CA ALA A 281 3.27 1.24 -27.60
C ALA A 281 3.40 2.34 -26.52
N ILE A 282 4.31 2.16 -25.55
CA ILE A 282 4.60 3.14 -24.50
C ILE A 282 5.23 4.41 -25.12
N ASN A 283 6.17 4.26 -26.03
CA ASN A 283 6.85 5.38 -26.70
C ASN A 283 5.94 6.19 -27.63
N LYS A 284 4.84 5.61 -28.15
CA LYS A 284 3.84 6.33 -28.98
C LYS A 284 2.93 7.25 -28.16
N VAL A 285 2.72 6.93 -26.89
CA VAL A 285 1.86 7.72 -25.97
C VAL A 285 2.66 8.85 -25.29
N GLU A 286 3.99 8.73 -25.22
CA GLU A 286 4.87 9.75 -24.62
C GLU A 286 5.24 10.89 -25.59
N LYS A 287 4.92 10.78 -26.87
CA LYS A 287 5.09 11.84 -27.88
C LYS A 287 3.82 12.66 -28.05
#